data_5ceccf6be4ae1d59d85f0867a1c54b88
#
_entry.id   5ceccf6be4ae1d59d85f0867a1c54b88
#
_cell.length_a   1.000
_cell.length_b   1.000
_cell.length_c   1.000
_cell.angle_alpha   90.00
_cell.angle_beta   90.00
_cell.angle_gamma   90.00
#
_symmetry.space_group_name_H-M   'P 1'
#
loop_
_entity.id
_entity.type
_entity.pdbx_description
1 polymer ?
#
loop_
_entity_poly.entity_id
_entity_poly.type
_entity_poly.pdbx_seq_one_letter_code
_entity_poly.pdbx_strand_id
1 'polypeptide(L)'
;RDAVKGHVFYRKEPGFVNGGEGLEEDILHAVTAWCGSEEFSPKAPSQVITYVSAHDNLTLWDKLVDTLAPEGGYHTESQKLWRVYRLAAAIYMTCQGHLFMLSGEEFGRTKEGVEDSYCSPLSINRLDWERAYENADLVEYYRGLIALRKRLPGLCDKSEQAVKRMLWQEKKKGFVSFRLDNRGEIAENVRE
;
A
#
# COMPACT_ATOMS: atom_id res chain seq x y z
N ARG A 1 -1.99 -0.63 6.56
CA ARG A 1 -0.83 0.25 6.57
C ARG A 1 0.32 -0.41 7.31
N ASP A 2 0.20 -0.62 8.60
CA ASP A 2 1.29 -1.05 9.48
C ASP A 2 1.78 -2.47 9.18
N ALA A 3 0.88 -3.41 8.92
CA ALA A 3 1.25 -4.76 8.50
C ALA A 3 2.12 -4.79 7.24
N VAL A 4 1.92 -3.86 6.29
CA VAL A 4 2.67 -3.84 5.03
C VAL A 4 4.10 -3.33 5.23
N LYS A 5 4.28 -2.14 5.82
CA LYS A 5 5.58 -1.44 5.90
C LYS A 5 6.19 -1.34 7.29
N GLY A 6 5.48 -1.79 8.32
CA GLY A 6 5.83 -1.62 9.72
C GLY A 6 5.08 -0.48 10.41
N HIS A 7 5.01 -0.56 11.71
CA HIS A 7 4.24 0.36 12.55
C HIS A 7 4.70 1.81 12.39
N VAL A 8 3.74 2.74 12.32
CA VAL A 8 4.04 4.15 11.99
C VAL A 8 4.82 4.89 13.07
N PHE A 9 4.65 4.53 14.34
CA PHE A 9 5.37 5.17 15.45
C PHE A 9 6.73 4.54 15.76
N TYR A 10 7.08 3.43 15.11
CA TYR A 10 8.35 2.73 15.33
C TYR A 10 9.17 2.69 14.04
N ARG A 11 10.00 3.71 13.83
CA ARG A 11 10.75 3.94 12.58
C ARG A 11 11.45 2.70 12.04
N LYS A 12 12.10 1.93 12.91
CA LYS A 12 12.92 0.76 12.54
C LYS A 12 12.16 -0.55 12.57
N GLU A 13 10.89 -0.56 12.99
CA GLU A 13 10.09 -1.78 13.00
C GLU A 13 9.64 -2.12 11.57
N PRO A 14 10.01 -3.32 11.06
CA PRO A 14 9.65 -3.73 9.72
C PRO A 14 8.19 -4.23 9.64
N GLY A 15 7.59 -4.12 8.46
CA GLY A 15 6.35 -4.81 8.11
C GLY A 15 6.63 -6.02 7.22
N PHE A 16 5.58 -6.59 6.66
CA PHE A 16 5.64 -7.80 5.84
C PHE A 16 6.61 -7.68 4.66
N VAL A 17 6.64 -6.54 3.96
CA VAL A 17 7.46 -6.37 2.75
C VAL A 17 8.94 -6.15 3.04
N ASN A 18 9.29 -5.71 4.24
CA ASN A 18 10.65 -5.28 4.61
C ASN A 18 11.25 -6.07 5.77
N GLY A 19 10.73 -7.28 6.02
CA GLY A 19 11.36 -8.25 6.93
C GLY A 19 10.61 -8.53 8.22
N GLY A 20 9.42 -7.96 8.42
CA GLY A 20 8.52 -8.32 9.53
C GLY A 20 7.98 -9.74 9.36
N GLU A 21 7.88 -10.49 10.45
CA GLU A 21 7.40 -11.86 10.47
C GLU A 21 6.02 -11.94 11.15
N GLY A 22 5.21 -12.95 10.78
CA GLY A 22 3.92 -13.23 11.41
C GLY A 22 2.79 -12.28 11.00
N LEU A 23 2.97 -11.51 9.91
CA LEU A 23 2.02 -10.50 9.43
C LEU A 23 1.14 -11.01 8.28
N GLU A 24 1.24 -12.28 7.92
CA GLU A 24 0.55 -12.87 6.76
C GLU A 24 -0.97 -12.81 6.92
N GLU A 25 -1.47 -13.03 8.14
CA GLU A 25 -2.90 -12.92 8.46
C GLU A 25 -3.42 -11.51 8.23
N ASP A 26 -2.70 -10.51 8.76
CA ASP A 26 -3.05 -9.10 8.61
C ASP A 26 -3.10 -8.66 7.15
N ILE A 27 -2.18 -9.19 6.32
CA ILE A 27 -2.19 -8.92 4.88
C ILE A 27 -3.44 -9.53 4.24
N LEU A 28 -3.83 -10.77 4.59
CA LEU A 28 -5.04 -11.40 4.07
C LEU A 28 -6.31 -10.68 4.55
N HIS A 29 -6.38 -10.26 5.81
CA HIS A 29 -7.47 -9.41 6.30
C HIS A 29 -7.55 -8.07 5.54
N ALA A 30 -6.40 -7.45 5.25
CA ALA A 30 -6.36 -6.22 4.47
C ALA A 30 -6.92 -6.41 3.05
N VAL A 31 -6.72 -7.57 2.41
CA VAL A 31 -7.26 -7.88 1.07
C VAL A 31 -8.78 -7.75 1.03
N THR A 32 -9.48 -8.21 2.08
CA THR A 32 -10.93 -8.08 2.22
C THR A 32 -11.37 -6.84 2.98
N ALA A 33 -10.48 -5.83 3.10
CA ALA A 33 -10.72 -4.62 3.87
C ALA A 33 -11.18 -4.93 5.31
N TRP A 34 -10.60 -5.97 5.93
CA TRP A 34 -10.93 -6.47 7.27
C TRP A 34 -12.35 -6.99 7.45
N CYS A 35 -13.16 -7.08 6.38
CA CYS A 35 -14.49 -7.66 6.44
C CYS A 35 -14.41 -9.14 6.81
N GLY A 36 -15.14 -9.53 7.86
CA GLY A 36 -15.13 -10.90 8.37
C GLY A 36 -13.98 -11.21 9.33
N SER A 37 -13.12 -10.23 9.68
CA SER A 37 -12.16 -10.40 10.77
C SER A 37 -12.84 -10.23 12.14
N GLU A 38 -12.31 -10.89 13.15
CA GLU A 38 -12.80 -10.76 14.53
C GLU A 38 -12.38 -9.43 15.18
N GLU A 39 -11.31 -8.82 14.69
CA GLU A 39 -10.69 -7.64 15.29
C GLU A 39 -11.44 -6.34 14.98
N PHE A 40 -11.81 -6.09 13.72
CA PHE A 40 -12.46 -4.84 13.31
C PHE A 40 -13.89 -5.02 12.80
N SER A 41 -14.19 -6.13 12.19
CA SER A 41 -15.53 -6.53 11.69
C SER A 41 -16.30 -5.42 10.93
N PRO A 42 -15.70 -4.68 9.97
CA PRO A 42 -16.49 -3.78 9.15
C PRO A 42 -17.52 -4.57 8.34
N LYS A 43 -18.71 -3.98 8.13
CA LYS A 43 -19.79 -4.63 7.38
C LYS A 43 -19.52 -4.67 5.87
N ALA A 44 -18.79 -3.69 5.38
CA ALA A 44 -18.48 -3.56 3.96
C ALA A 44 -17.11 -2.89 3.77
N PRO A 45 -16.39 -3.19 2.66
CA PRO A 45 -15.14 -2.51 2.31
C PRO A 45 -15.26 -1.00 2.16
N SER A 46 -16.47 -0.48 1.89
CA SER A 46 -16.73 0.96 1.88
C SER A 46 -16.48 1.68 3.20
N GLN A 47 -16.39 0.96 4.31
CA GLN A 47 -16.12 1.52 5.63
C GLN A 47 -14.62 1.63 5.94
N VAL A 48 -13.76 1.14 5.07
CA VAL A 48 -12.31 1.06 5.28
C VAL A 48 -11.56 1.77 4.15
N ILE A 49 -10.54 2.53 4.53
CA ILE A 49 -9.59 3.14 3.60
C ILE A 49 -8.26 2.42 3.74
N THR A 50 -7.81 1.79 2.66
CA THR A 50 -6.52 1.09 2.60
C THR A 50 -5.46 2.01 1.98
N TYR A 51 -4.31 2.13 2.64
CA TYR A 51 -3.18 2.96 2.21
C TYR A 51 -1.89 2.51 2.87
N VAL A 52 -0.75 2.99 2.37
CA VAL A 52 0.57 2.75 2.98
C VAL A 52 1.24 4.02 3.48
N SER A 53 0.93 5.17 2.87
CA SER A 53 1.46 6.49 3.27
C SER A 53 0.33 7.51 3.36
N ALA A 54 0.51 8.52 4.24
CA ALA A 54 -0.35 9.68 4.36
C ALA A 54 0.50 10.95 4.52
N HIS A 55 -0.13 12.10 4.75
CA HIS A 55 0.59 13.35 4.98
C HIS A 55 1.41 13.36 6.28
N ASP A 56 0.96 12.61 7.29
CA ASP A 56 1.67 12.40 8.56
C ASP A 56 2.55 11.16 8.51
N ASN A 57 3.53 11.12 9.41
CA ASN A 57 4.52 10.05 9.56
C ASN A 57 5.42 9.88 8.32
N LEU A 58 6.25 8.86 8.35
CA LEU A 58 7.17 8.55 7.24
C LEU A 58 6.42 8.19 5.96
N THR A 59 6.92 8.68 4.83
CA THR A 59 6.50 8.18 3.52
C THR A 59 6.83 6.68 3.41
N LEU A 60 6.28 6.00 2.41
CA LEU A 60 6.65 4.61 2.15
C LEU A 60 8.16 4.50 1.88
N TRP A 61 8.71 5.41 1.06
CA TRP A 61 10.14 5.42 0.76
C TRP A 61 11.00 5.59 2.00
N ASP A 62 10.72 6.60 2.81
CA ASP A 62 11.52 6.90 4.02
C ASP A 62 11.48 5.73 5.01
N LYS A 63 10.32 5.10 5.19
CA LYS A 63 10.17 3.92 6.05
C LYS A 63 11.00 2.73 5.55
N LEU A 64 11.01 2.48 4.24
CA LEU A 64 11.79 1.40 3.66
C LEU A 64 13.30 1.67 3.75
N VAL A 65 13.73 2.91 3.57
CA VAL A 65 15.14 3.29 3.77
C VAL A 65 15.55 3.05 5.22
N ASP A 66 14.79 3.54 6.19
CA ASP A 66 15.09 3.39 7.62
C ASP A 66 15.19 1.92 8.07
N THR A 67 14.45 1.02 7.42
CA THR A 67 14.43 -0.41 7.80
C THR A 67 15.40 -1.27 7.02
N LEU A 68 15.73 -0.92 5.78
CA LEU A 68 16.51 -1.78 4.87
C LEU A 68 17.87 -1.20 4.48
N ALA A 69 18.06 0.11 4.55
CA ALA A 69 19.28 0.79 4.13
C ALA A 69 19.56 2.07 4.97
N PRO A 70 19.55 1.98 6.31
CA PRO A 70 19.64 3.15 7.18
C PRO A 70 20.92 3.98 6.98
N GLU A 71 22.00 3.37 6.51
CA GLU A 71 23.28 4.03 6.27
C GLU A 71 23.33 4.76 4.90
N GLY A 72 22.38 4.49 4.00
CA GLY A 72 22.41 5.01 2.64
C GLY A 72 21.77 6.40 2.46
N GLY A 73 21.02 6.87 3.46
CA GLY A 73 20.22 8.10 3.35
C GLY A 73 19.05 7.98 2.35
N TYR A 74 18.23 9.02 2.30
CA TYR A 74 16.94 8.97 1.56
C TYR A 74 17.06 9.15 0.04
N HIS A 75 18.25 9.48 -0.45
CA HIS A 75 18.57 9.52 -1.88
C HIS A 75 19.36 8.31 -2.36
N THR A 76 19.42 7.24 -1.56
CA THR A 76 20.12 6.02 -1.94
C THR A 76 19.44 5.33 -3.11
N GLU A 77 20.24 4.83 -4.05
CA GLU A 77 19.76 4.01 -5.16
C GLU A 77 19.96 2.53 -4.82
N SER A 78 18.87 1.78 -4.77
CA SER A 78 18.90 0.36 -4.45
C SER A 78 17.79 -0.41 -5.17
N GLN A 79 18.20 -1.35 -6.00
CA GLN A 79 17.23 -2.25 -6.64
C GLN A 79 16.39 -3.05 -5.62
N LYS A 80 16.96 -3.37 -4.46
CA LYS A 80 16.25 -4.05 -3.38
C LYS A 80 15.13 -3.17 -2.85
N LEU A 81 15.40 -1.89 -2.57
CA LEU A 81 14.39 -0.94 -2.11
C LEU A 81 13.26 -0.80 -3.14
N TRP A 82 13.57 -0.63 -4.42
CA TRP A 82 12.57 -0.50 -5.46
C TRP A 82 11.70 -1.75 -5.66
N ARG A 83 12.27 -2.94 -5.47
CA ARG A 83 11.49 -4.20 -5.50
C ARG A 83 10.50 -4.27 -4.33
N VAL A 84 10.97 -3.96 -3.12
CA VAL A 84 10.13 -3.95 -1.91
C VAL A 84 9.06 -2.87 -2.00
N TYR A 85 9.40 -1.71 -2.55
CA TYR A 85 8.46 -0.62 -2.80
C TYR A 85 7.31 -1.05 -3.72
N ARG A 86 7.64 -1.68 -4.86
CA ARG A 86 6.64 -2.23 -5.79
C ARG A 86 5.78 -3.31 -5.15
N LEU A 87 6.36 -4.15 -4.30
CA LEU A 87 5.60 -5.17 -3.56
C LEU A 87 4.59 -4.51 -2.61
N ALA A 88 4.98 -3.48 -1.87
CA ALA A 88 4.07 -2.74 -1.00
C ALA A 88 2.91 -2.13 -1.80
N ALA A 89 3.22 -1.51 -2.94
CA ALA A 89 2.21 -0.95 -3.84
C ALA A 89 1.25 -2.04 -4.37
N ALA A 90 1.78 -3.18 -4.82
CA ALA A 90 0.96 -4.30 -5.30
C ALA A 90 -0.01 -4.80 -4.22
N ILE A 91 0.45 -4.95 -2.97
CA ILE A 91 -0.38 -5.44 -1.87
C ILE A 91 -1.56 -4.50 -1.64
N TYR A 92 -1.34 -3.21 -1.36
CA TYR A 92 -2.46 -2.35 -1.02
C TYR A 92 -3.36 -2.03 -2.23
N MET A 93 -2.81 -1.95 -3.43
CA MET A 93 -3.59 -1.72 -4.66
C MET A 93 -4.48 -2.92 -5.03
N THR A 94 -4.21 -4.11 -4.50
CA THR A 94 -5.05 -5.31 -4.69
C THR A 94 -5.98 -5.60 -3.52
N CYS A 95 -6.10 -4.71 -2.54
CA CYS A 95 -7.11 -4.78 -1.49
C CYS A 95 -8.48 -4.29 -1.98
N GLN A 96 -9.56 -4.82 -1.45
CA GLN A 96 -10.93 -4.36 -1.71
C GLN A 96 -11.19 -2.97 -1.07
N GLY A 97 -12.26 -2.32 -1.50
CA GLY A 97 -12.73 -1.07 -0.90
C GLY A 97 -12.06 0.19 -1.44
N HIS A 98 -11.99 1.19 -0.59
CA HIS A 98 -11.39 2.47 -0.92
C HIS A 98 -9.88 2.44 -0.74
N LEU A 99 -9.16 3.04 -1.70
CA LEU A 99 -7.73 3.26 -1.59
C LEU A 99 -7.43 4.74 -1.44
N PHE A 100 -6.42 5.05 -0.65
CA PHE A 100 -5.80 6.36 -0.61
C PHE A 100 -4.33 6.22 -1.03
N MET A 101 -3.86 7.13 -1.85
CA MET A 101 -2.47 7.21 -2.29
C MET A 101 -1.94 8.62 -2.02
N LEU A 102 -0.84 8.71 -1.30
CA LEU A 102 -0.16 9.99 -1.08
C LEU A 102 0.45 10.48 -2.40
N SER A 103 0.20 11.74 -2.77
CA SER A 103 0.82 12.32 -3.96
C SER A 103 2.35 12.22 -3.92
N GLY A 104 2.93 11.69 -5.00
CA GLY A 104 4.36 11.42 -5.09
C GLY A 104 4.78 10.01 -4.68
N GLU A 105 3.87 9.22 -4.13
CA GLU A 105 4.15 7.81 -3.83
C GLU A 105 4.52 7.06 -5.12
N GLU A 106 3.89 7.37 -6.24
CA GLU A 106 4.13 6.79 -7.55
C GLU A 106 5.54 7.06 -8.12
N PHE A 107 6.32 7.91 -7.49
CA PHE A 107 7.73 8.15 -7.85
C PHE A 107 8.69 8.12 -6.65
N GLY A 108 8.27 7.46 -5.55
CA GLY A 108 9.12 7.25 -4.40
C GLY A 108 9.39 8.52 -3.60
N ARG A 109 8.37 9.37 -3.39
CA ARG A 109 8.48 10.61 -2.62
C ARG A 109 9.18 10.40 -1.28
N THR A 110 10.20 11.20 -1.01
CA THR A 110 10.82 11.33 0.30
C THR A 110 10.43 12.65 0.97
N LYS A 111 10.42 12.67 2.27
CA LYS A 111 10.40 13.84 3.14
C LYS A 111 11.67 13.89 4.02
N GLU A 112 12.75 13.27 3.55
CA GLU A 112 14.03 13.19 4.27
C GLU A 112 13.89 12.62 5.69
N GLY A 113 12.95 11.69 5.88
CA GLY A 113 12.65 11.09 7.18
C GLY A 113 11.93 12.00 8.17
N VAL A 114 11.38 13.13 7.73
CA VAL A 114 10.61 14.03 8.59
C VAL A 114 9.18 13.48 8.71
N GLU A 115 8.81 13.06 9.91
CA GLU A 115 7.49 12.48 10.21
C GLU A 115 6.39 13.53 10.27
N ASP A 116 6.68 14.64 10.95
CA ASP A 116 5.74 15.75 11.17
C ASP A 116 6.16 16.97 10.38
N SER A 117 5.85 16.97 9.09
CA SER A 117 6.37 17.93 8.13
C SER A 117 5.49 19.18 7.91
N TYR A 118 4.39 19.35 8.64
CA TYR A 118 3.44 20.44 8.39
C TYR A 118 4.06 21.85 8.56
N CYS A 119 5.03 22.01 9.44
CA CYS A 119 5.80 23.24 9.61
C CYS A 119 7.17 23.23 8.91
N SER A 120 7.48 22.19 8.15
CA SER A 120 8.76 22.07 7.45
C SER A 120 8.85 22.98 6.23
N PRO A 121 10.06 23.35 5.80
CA PRO A 121 10.28 24.14 4.58
C PRO A 121 9.65 23.50 3.36
N LEU A 122 9.39 24.33 2.33
CA LEU A 122 8.86 23.87 1.05
C LEU A 122 9.72 22.77 0.40
N SER A 123 11.03 22.81 0.60
CA SER A 123 11.97 21.79 0.11
C SER A 123 11.61 20.37 0.58
N ILE A 124 11.05 20.21 1.78
CA ILE A 124 10.59 18.93 2.32
C ILE A 124 9.20 18.54 1.80
N ASN A 125 8.32 19.54 1.64
CA ASN A 125 6.91 19.27 1.33
C ASN A 125 6.57 19.28 -0.17
N ARG A 126 7.42 19.88 -1.01
CA ARG A 126 7.19 19.93 -2.46
C ARG A 126 7.15 18.53 -3.07
N LEU A 127 6.47 18.43 -4.21
CA LEU A 127 6.58 17.28 -5.10
C LEU A 127 7.83 17.48 -5.97
N ASP A 128 8.71 16.49 -5.97
CA ASP A 128 9.92 16.50 -6.79
C ASP A 128 9.62 15.88 -8.15
N TRP A 129 9.37 16.74 -9.15
CA TRP A 129 9.04 16.29 -10.49
C TRP A 129 10.24 15.74 -11.25
N GLU A 130 11.48 16.11 -10.88
CA GLU A 130 12.69 15.51 -11.43
C GLU A 130 12.78 14.03 -11.02
N ARG A 131 12.52 13.74 -9.75
CA ARG A 131 12.42 12.37 -9.24
C ARG A 131 11.31 11.55 -9.94
N ALA A 132 10.22 12.20 -10.32
CA ALA A 132 9.16 11.55 -11.09
C ALA A 132 9.63 11.17 -12.51
N TYR A 133 10.46 11.99 -13.11
CA TYR A 133 11.06 11.71 -14.41
C TYR A 133 12.11 10.59 -14.30
N GLU A 134 12.99 10.65 -13.32
CA GLU A 134 14.00 9.62 -13.05
C GLU A 134 13.40 8.24 -12.76
N ASN A 135 12.27 8.21 -12.04
CA ASN A 135 11.55 6.98 -11.68
C ASN A 135 10.29 6.75 -12.55
N ALA A 136 10.35 7.10 -13.82
CA ALA A 136 9.22 6.95 -14.73
C ALA A 136 8.70 5.50 -14.82
N ASP A 137 9.55 4.51 -14.66
CA ASP A 137 9.20 3.09 -14.62
C ASP A 137 8.33 2.73 -13.40
N LEU A 138 8.52 3.39 -12.25
CA LEU A 138 7.66 3.26 -11.09
C LEU A 138 6.31 3.94 -11.34
N VAL A 139 6.30 5.11 -11.96
CA VAL A 139 5.06 5.80 -12.36
C VAL A 139 4.22 4.89 -13.27
N GLU A 140 4.84 4.28 -14.28
CA GLU A 140 4.17 3.33 -15.17
C GLU A 140 3.66 2.08 -14.42
N TYR A 141 4.41 1.59 -13.43
CA TYR A 141 3.98 0.48 -12.59
C TYR A 141 2.69 0.82 -11.81
N TYR A 142 2.63 1.99 -11.18
CA TYR A 142 1.41 2.46 -10.50
C TYR A 142 0.25 2.65 -11.47
N ARG A 143 0.52 3.21 -12.66
CA ARG A 143 -0.50 3.33 -13.72
C ARG A 143 -1.05 1.96 -14.11
N GLY A 144 -0.17 0.96 -14.23
CA GLY A 144 -0.55 -0.43 -14.49
C GLY A 144 -1.43 -1.04 -13.39
N LEU A 145 -1.08 -0.82 -12.12
CA LEU A 145 -1.88 -1.29 -10.97
C LEU A 145 -3.26 -0.64 -10.92
N ILE A 146 -3.35 0.66 -11.19
CA ILE A 146 -4.63 1.38 -11.27
C ILE A 146 -5.48 0.86 -12.42
N ALA A 147 -4.87 0.64 -13.59
CA ALA A 147 -5.57 0.08 -14.75
C ALA A 147 -6.07 -1.36 -14.48
N LEU A 148 -5.22 -2.19 -13.87
CA LEU A 148 -5.59 -3.54 -13.44
C LEU A 148 -6.79 -3.51 -12.50
N ARG A 149 -6.72 -2.68 -11.46
CA ARG A 149 -7.78 -2.55 -10.47
C ARG A 149 -9.11 -2.14 -11.10
N LYS A 150 -9.12 -1.16 -12.02
CA LYS A 150 -10.32 -0.71 -12.73
C LYS A 150 -10.99 -1.81 -13.59
N ARG A 151 -10.23 -2.82 -13.97
CA ARG A 151 -10.72 -3.96 -14.77
C ARG A 151 -11.22 -5.13 -13.93
N LEU A 152 -10.94 -5.16 -12.64
CA LEU A 152 -11.23 -6.29 -11.76
C LEU A 152 -12.35 -5.94 -10.77
N PRO A 153 -13.62 -6.33 -11.05
CA PRO A 153 -14.76 -6.05 -10.19
C PRO A 153 -14.56 -6.49 -8.75
N GLY A 154 -13.88 -7.62 -8.53
CA GLY A 154 -13.61 -8.14 -7.19
C GLY A 154 -12.78 -7.21 -6.29
N LEU A 155 -11.90 -6.41 -6.89
CA LEU A 155 -11.11 -5.41 -6.15
C LEU A 155 -11.88 -4.12 -5.90
N CYS A 156 -12.79 -3.76 -6.82
CA CYS A 156 -13.55 -2.53 -6.76
C CYS A 156 -14.86 -2.65 -5.97
N ASP A 157 -15.27 -3.86 -5.61
CA ASP A 157 -16.51 -4.09 -4.88
C ASP A 157 -16.42 -3.49 -3.47
N LYS A 158 -17.36 -2.62 -3.13
CA LYS A 158 -17.45 -1.91 -1.85
C LYS A 158 -18.70 -2.30 -1.06
N SER A 159 -19.46 -3.27 -1.57
CA SER A 159 -20.69 -3.72 -0.96
C SER A 159 -20.45 -4.68 0.20
N GLU A 160 -21.49 -4.93 1.00
CA GLU A 160 -21.46 -5.94 2.07
C GLU A 160 -21.22 -7.37 1.53
N GLN A 161 -21.42 -7.60 0.24
CA GLN A 161 -21.19 -8.89 -0.39
C GLN A 161 -19.75 -9.08 -0.90
N ALA A 162 -18.94 -8.03 -0.88
CA ALA A 162 -17.58 -8.03 -1.44
C ALA A 162 -16.69 -9.13 -0.83
N VAL A 163 -16.83 -9.40 0.48
CA VAL A 163 -16.07 -10.47 1.15
C VAL A 163 -16.33 -11.84 0.54
N LYS A 164 -17.54 -12.08 0.02
CA LYS A 164 -17.92 -13.37 -0.63
C LYS A 164 -17.19 -13.62 -1.95
N ARG A 165 -16.53 -12.59 -2.50
CA ARG A 165 -15.67 -12.73 -3.68
C ARG A 165 -14.34 -13.43 -3.37
N MET A 166 -13.97 -13.56 -2.09
CA MET A 166 -12.81 -14.34 -1.67
C MET A 166 -13.13 -15.83 -1.82
N LEU A 167 -12.60 -16.46 -2.86
CA LEU A 167 -12.83 -17.88 -3.17
C LEU A 167 -11.86 -18.81 -2.45
N TRP A 168 -10.65 -18.31 -2.20
CA TRP A 168 -9.56 -19.08 -1.61
C TRP A 168 -8.45 -18.16 -1.13
N GLN A 169 -7.79 -18.58 -0.06
CA GLN A 169 -6.61 -17.90 0.50
C GLN A 169 -5.66 -18.91 1.12
N GLU A 170 -4.37 -18.61 1.07
CA GLU A 170 -3.31 -19.41 1.67
C GLU A 170 -2.26 -18.47 2.28
N LYS A 171 -1.72 -18.85 3.44
CA LYS A 171 -0.60 -18.19 4.07
C LYS A 171 0.46 -19.22 4.46
N LYS A 172 1.72 -18.86 4.29
CA LYS A 172 2.92 -19.53 4.81
C LYS A 172 3.89 -18.44 5.24
N LYS A 173 4.88 -18.77 6.03
CA LYS A 173 5.88 -17.77 6.45
C LYS A 173 6.45 -17.00 5.25
N GLY A 174 6.26 -15.67 5.25
CA GLY A 174 6.69 -14.78 4.19
C GLY A 174 5.91 -14.88 2.87
N PHE A 175 4.78 -15.57 2.86
CA PHE A 175 4.00 -15.81 1.65
C PHE A 175 2.50 -15.69 1.93
N VAL A 176 1.80 -14.96 1.05
CA VAL A 176 0.35 -14.89 1.00
C VAL A 176 -0.13 -15.10 -0.43
N SER A 177 -1.22 -15.80 -0.60
CA SER A 177 -1.89 -15.97 -1.88
C SER A 177 -3.40 -15.96 -1.69
N PHE A 178 -4.11 -15.41 -2.67
CA PHE A 178 -5.56 -15.37 -2.64
C PHE A 178 -6.15 -15.37 -4.04
N ARG A 179 -7.41 -15.77 -4.13
CA ARG A 179 -8.19 -15.76 -5.36
C ARG A 179 -9.52 -15.05 -5.12
N LEU A 180 -9.77 -13.98 -5.88
CA LEU A 180 -11.03 -13.27 -5.89
C LEU A 180 -11.86 -13.61 -7.13
N ASP A 181 -13.17 -13.73 -6.95
CA ASP A 181 -14.13 -13.80 -8.05
C ASP A 181 -14.28 -12.41 -8.69
N ASN A 182 -13.90 -12.32 -9.96
CA ASN A 182 -14.00 -11.11 -10.76
C ASN A 182 -15.11 -11.20 -11.82
N ARG A 183 -16.02 -12.17 -11.70
CA ARG A 183 -17.19 -12.26 -12.58
C ARG A 183 -18.21 -11.18 -12.21
N GLY A 184 -18.99 -10.76 -13.23
CA GLY A 184 -20.01 -9.73 -13.08
C GLY A 184 -19.51 -8.34 -13.42
N GLU A 185 -20.41 -7.36 -13.39
CA GLU A 185 -20.12 -5.96 -13.63
C GLU A 185 -19.64 -5.25 -12.37
N ILE A 186 -18.86 -4.21 -12.54
CA ILE A 186 -18.56 -3.28 -11.48
C ILE A 186 -19.84 -2.51 -11.18
N ALA A 187 -20.32 -2.56 -9.94
CA ALA A 187 -21.50 -1.81 -9.52
C ALA A 187 -21.39 -0.31 -9.86
N GLU A 188 -22.48 0.32 -10.27
CA GLU A 188 -22.46 1.73 -10.71
C GLU A 188 -21.91 2.70 -9.66
N ASN A 189 -22.13 2.44 -8.37
CA ASN A 189 -21.61 3.19 -7.26
C ASN A 189 -20.07 3.08 -7.07
N VAL A 190 -19.38 2.36 -7.93
CA VAL A 190 -17.92 2.18 -7.93
C VAL A 190 -17.25 3.02 -9.05
N ARG A 191 -18.04 3.68 -9.89
CA ARG A 191 -17.55 4.44 -11.05
C ARG A 191 -17.26 5.92 -10.77
N GLU A 192 -17.59 6.42 -9.56
CA GLU A 192 -17.36 7.82 -9.15
C GLU A 192 -16.06 8.00 -8.35
#